data_c183ba30b43baf39cc52e029759b4329
#
_entry.id   c183ba30b43baf39cc52e029759b4329
#
_cell.length_a   1.000
_cell.length_b   1.000
_cell.length_c   1.000
_cell.angle_alpha   90.00
_cell.angle_beta   90.00
_cell.angle_gamma   90.00
#
_symmetry.space_group_name_H-M   'P 1'
#
loop_
_entity.id
_entity.type
_entity.pdbx_description
1 polymer ?
#
loop_
_entity_poly.entity_id
_entity_poly.type
_entity_poly.pdbx_seq_one_letter_code
_entity_poly.pdbx_strand_id
1 'polypeptide(L)'
;MATAPVPDAAPARASRLNPWVLGAGLAVVVPLLAVLVMNLDRDPHSIRSPLVGRAAPAFSLAPVGGGAPVSLESLRGRAVLITFWATWCVPCFEEHAALTAAARTFGEVQFLGVVYEDDEARTQAFLAQRGSSYPALLDPEGRTAIAYGVFGVPETFFIDGAGRIVEKHVGALDRGTIAALLARAKGGAP
;
A
#
# COMPACT_ATOMS: atom_id res chain seq x y z
N MET A 1 -17.17 79.24 -7.87
CA MET A 1 -16.66 77.84 -7.59
C MET A 1 -16.52 77.19 -8.96
N ALA A 2 -15.29 77.06 -9.43
CA ALA A 2 -14.98 76.47 -10.73
C ALA A 2 -14.58 74.97 -10.47
N THR A 3 -15.35 74.05 -11.04
CA THR A 3 -15.06 72.64 -11.02
C THR A 3 -13.95 72.31 -12.02
N ALA A 4 -12.82 71.81 -11.53
CA ALA A 4 -11.73 71.31 -12.35
C ALA A 4 -12.15 70.02 -13.13
N PRO A 5 -11.73 69.83 -14.39
CA PRO A 5 -12.06 68.66 -15.17
C PRO A 5 -11.30 67.49 -14.68
N VAL A 6 -11.99 66.32 -14.56
CA VAL A 6 -11.41 64.97 -14.23
C VAL A 6 -10.61 64.52 -15.45
N PRO A 7 -9.33 64.06 -15.26
CA PRO A 7 -8.55 63.56 -16.38
C PRO A 7 -9.11 62.24 -16.89
N ASP A 8 -9.34 62.17 -18.22
CA ASP A 8 -9.75 60.95 -18.92
C ASP A 8 -8.72 59.82 -18.70
N ALA A 9 -9.20 58.68 -18.17
CA ALA A 9 -8.38 57.50 -18.02
C ALA A 9 -8.03 56.91 -19.40
N ALA A 10 -6.77 56.93 -19.76
CA ALA A 10 -6.28 56.32 -20.99
C ALA A 10 -6.68 54.85 -21.08
N PRO A 11 -7.16 54.33 -22.23
CA PRO A 11 -7.53 52.92 -22.38
C PRO A 11 -6.31 52.02 -22.17
N ALA A 12 -6.47 51.04 -21.29
CA ALA A 12 -5.45 50.01 -21.04
C ALA A 12 -5.10 49.31 -22.37
N ARG A 13 -3.85 49.45 -22.83
CA ARG A 13 -3.34 48.72 -23.99
C ARG A 13 -3.47 47.25 -23.72
N ALA A 14 -4.39 46.55 -24.39
CA ALA A 14 -4.42 45.08 -24.44
C ALA A 14 -3.09 44.59 -25.03
N SER A 15 -2.28 43.96 -24.19
CA SER A 15 -1.02 43.36 -24.63
C SER A 15 -1.35 42.19 -25.59
N ARG A 16 -1.07 42.37 -26.86
CA ARG A 16 -1.20 41.26 -27.83
C ARG A 16 -0.17 40.21 -27.47
N LEU A 17 -0.62 39.03 -27.03
CA LEU A 17 0.24 37.89 -26.79
C LEU A 17 1.02 37.61 -28.09
N ASN A 18 2.34 37.61 -27.99
CA ASN A 18 3.21 37.31 -29.12
C ASN A 18 2.97 35.86 -29.56
N PRO A 19 2.53 35.59 -30.82
CA PRO A 19 2.19 34.26 -31.29
C PRO A 19 3.37 33.28 -31.18
N TRP A 20 4.61 33.76 -31.23
CA TRP A 20 5.80 32.96 -31.04
C TRP A 20 5.96 32.46 -29.59
N VAL A 21 5.63 33.28 -28.60
CA VAL A 21 5.64 32.89 -27.18
C VAL A 21 4.54 31.89 -26.89
N LEU A 22 3.36 32.08 -27.51
CA LEU A 22 2.25 31.14 -27.40
C LEU A 22 2.60 29.80 -28.03
N GLY A 23 3.19 29.80 -29.22
CA GLY A 23 3.64 28.57 -29.91
C GLY A 23 4.72 27.83 -29.14
N ALA A 24 5.72 28.53 -28.61
CA ALA A 24 6.75 27.95 -27.77
C ALA A 24 6.19 27.37 -26.45
N GLY A 25 5.24 28.07 -25.82
CA GLY A 25 4.55 27.58 -24.63
C GLY A 25 3.74 26.30 -24.90
N LEU A 26 2.98 26.25 -26.00
CA LEU A 26 2.24 25.05 -26.39
C LEU A 26 3.16 23.88 -26.71
N ALA A 27 4.29 24.12 -27.38
CA ALA A 27 5.27 23.09 -27.74
C ALA A 27 5.88 22.40 -26.51
N VAL A 28 5.89 23.07 -25.35
CA VAL A 28 6.37 22.51 -24.08
C VAL A 28 5.21 21.87 -23.30
N VAL A 29 4.08 22.57 -23.20
CA VAL A 29 2.95 22.13 -22.36
C VAL A 29 2.26 20.90 -22.92
N VAL A 30 2.05 20.84 -24.25
CA VAL A 30 1.35 19.70 -24.86
C VAL A 30 2.08 18.36 -24.65
N PRO A 31 3.40 18.22 -24.93
CA PRO A 31 4.11 16.98 -24.67
C PRO A 31 4.18 16.66 -23.14
N LEU A 32 4.30 17.67 -22.29
CA LEU A 32 4.28 17.46 -20.84
C LEU A 32 2.93 16.88 -20.37
N LEU A 33 1.82 17.44 -20.86
CA LEU A 33 0.47 16.92 -20.59
C LEU A 33 0.28 15.52 -21.17
N ALA A 34 0.78 15.26 -22.38
CA ALA A 34 0.70 13.95 -22.99
C ALA A 34 1.45 12.91 -22.13
N VAL A 35 2.67 13.22 -21.70
CA VAL A 35 3.44 12.35 -20.78
C VAL A 35 2.70 12.15 -19.45
N LEU A 36 2.10 13.20 -18.90
CA LEU A 36 1.33 13.09 -17.66
C LEU A 36 0.13 12.16 -17.84
N VAL A 37 -0.67 12.35 -18.89
CA VAL A 37 -1.84 11.51 -19.18
C VAL A 37 -1.43 10.05 -19.42
N MET A 38 -0.37 9.81 -20.19
CA MET A 38 0.15 8.44 -20.44
C MET A 38 0.67 7.75 -19.17
N ASN A 39 1.03 8.51 -18.13
CA ASN A 39 1.47 7.95 -16.86
C ASN A 39 0.35 7.87 -15.80
N LEU A 40 -0.82 8.50 -16.02
CA LEU A 40 -1.96 8.38 -15.11
C LEU A 40 -2.54 6.96 -15.05
N ASP A 41 -2.45 6.21 -16.16
CA ASP A 41 -2.95 4.82 -16.25
C ASP A 41 -1.99 3.79 -15.63
N ARG A 42 -0.81 4.22 -15.13
CA ARG A 42 0.07 3.31 -14.41
C ARG A 42 -0.50 3.06 -13.03
N ASP A 43 -0.84 1.81 -12.77
CA ASP A 43 -1.32 1.35 -11.47
C ASP A 43 -0.26 1.67 -10.38
N PRO A 44 -0.54 2.61 -9.47
CA PRO A 44 0.39 2.97 -8.39
C PRO A 44 0.65 1.80 -7.42
N HIS A 45 -0.21 0.79 -7.44
CA HIS A 45 -0.08 -0.41 -6.61
C HIS A 45 0.92 -1.44 -7.19
N SER A 46 1.37 -1.26 -8.45
CA SER A 46 2.30 -2.15 -9.14
C SER A 46 3.79 -1.87 -8.85
N ILE A 47 4.12 -1.40 -7.64
CA ILE A 47 5.53 -1.25 -7.24
C ILE A 47 6.14 -2.64 -7.12
N ARG A 48 6.88 -3.05 -8.16
CA ARG A 48 7.59 -4.33 -8.14
C ARG A 48 8.63 -4.32 -7.03
N SER A 49 8.35 -5.04 -5.96
CA SER A 49 9.34 -5.24 -4.90
C SER A 49 10.54 -6.05 -5.44
N PRO A 50 11.77 -5.63 -5.17
CA PRO A 50 12.96 -6.41 -5.53
C PRO A 50 13.01 -7.77 -4.82
N LEU A 51 12.13 -8.00 -3.85
CA LEU A 51 12.02 -9.27 -3.12
C LEU A 51 11.13 -10.30 -3.82
N VAL A 52 10.31 -9.90 -4.80
CA VAL A 52 9.50 -10.85 -5.58
C VAL A 52 10.40 -11.84 -6.31
N GLY A 53 10.11 -13.13 -6.19
CA GLY A 53 10.93 -14.23 -6.68
C GLY A 53 12.08 -14.64 -5.76
N ARG A 54 12.32 -13.92 -4.65
CA ARG A 54 13.38 -14.23 -3.67
C ARG A 54 12.82 -14.89 -2.42
N ALA A 55 13.72 -15.50 -1.64
CA ALA A 55 13.37 -16.00 -0.31
C ALA A 55 12.88 -14.82 0.56
N ALA A 56 11.75 -15.03 1.24
CA ALA A 56 11.20 -14.05 2.17
C ALA A 56 12.16 -13.87 3.36
N PRO A 57 12.38 -12.65 3.83
CA PRO A 57 13.18 -12.39 5.03
C PRO A 57 12.63 -13.16 6.22
N ALA A 58 13.54 -13.82 6.97
CA ALA A 58 13.17 -14.56 8.16
C ALA A 58 12.74 -13.60 9.28
N PHE A 59 11.77 -14.03 10.07
CA PHE A 59 11.36 -13.36 11.30
C PHE A 59 10.95 -14.35 12.37
N SER A 60 10.91 -13.89 13.61
CA SER A 60 10.32 -14.59 14.75
C SER A 60 9.71 -13.52 15.65
N LEU A 61 8.39 -13.41 15.65
CA LEU A 61 7.64 -12.31 16.28
C LEU A 61 6.65 -12.85 17.30
N ALA A 62 6.51 -12.15 18.43
CA ALA A 62 5.52 -12.46 19.44
C ALA A 62 4.12 -12.06 18.97
N PRO A 63 3.08 -12.87 19.22
CA PRO A 63 1.72 -12.47 18.97
C PRO A 63 1.26 -11.40 19.98
N VAL A 64 0.38 -10.50 19.50
CA VAL A 64 -0.31 -9.51 20.34
C VAL A 64 -1.09 -10.24 21.41
N GLY A 65 -0.97 -9.79 22.66
CA GLY A 65 -1.59 -10.46 23.82
C GLY A 65 -0.79 -11.63 24.38
N GLY A 66 0.40 -11.88 23.85
CA GLY A 66 1.31 -12.91 24.36
C GLY A 66 1.14 -14.28 23.69
N GLY A 67 2.03 -15.18 24.02
CA GLY A 67 2.08 -16.52 23.45
C GLY A 67 3.45 -16.88 22.85
N ALA A 68 3.56 -18.08 22.28
CA ALA A 68 4.79 -18.51 21.63
C ALA A 68 5.05 -17.68 20.36
N PRO A 69 6.30 -17.24 20.12
CA PRO A 69 6.64 -16.52 18.90
C PRO A 69 6.35 -17.34 17.64
N VAL A 70 5.85 -16.65 16.61
CA VAL A 70 5.62 -17.22 15.29
C VAL A 70 6.83 -16.91 14.41
N SER A 71 7.45 -17.94 13.84
CA SER A 71 8.55 -17.77 12.90
C SER A 71 8.13 -18.17 11.48
N LEU A 72 8.68 -17.48 10.47
CA LEU A 72 8.43 -17.85 9.07
C LEU A 72 8.90 -19.28 8.77
N GLU A 73 9.99 -19.72 9.40
CA GLU A 73 10.54 -21.08 9.21
C GLU A 73 9.56 -22.16 9.67
N SER A 74 8.81 -21.93 10.75
CA SER A 74 7.81 -22.88 11.25
C SER A 74 6.61 -23.06 10.31
N LEU A 75 6.49 -22.22 9.28
CA LEU A 75 5.39 -22.21 8.32
C LEU A 75 5.77 -22.80 6.96
N ARG A 76 6.96 -23.33 6.82
CA ARG A 76 7.42 -24.01 5.60
C ARG A 76 6.44 -25.10 5.16
N GLY A 77 6.28 -25.26 3.85
CA GLY A 77 5.33 -26.19 3.25
C GLY A 77 3.90 -25.62 3.10
N ARG A 78 3.63 -24.44 3.66
CA ARG A 78 2.34 -23.74 3.54
C ARG A 78 2.51 -22.41 2.83
N ALA A 79 1.52 -22.01 2.04
CA ALA A 79 1.45 -20.64 1.56
C ALA A 79 1.16 -19.70 2.73
N VAL A 80 1.79 -18.52 2.73
CA VAL A 80 1.66 -17.52 3.79
C VAL A 80 1.25 -16.19 3.18
N LEU A 81 0.27 -15.52 3.79
CA LEU A 81 -0.08 -14.13 3.54
C LEU A 81 0.34 -13.31 4.76
N ILE A 82 1.20 -12.32 4.55
CA ILE A 82 1.63 -11.39 5.59
C ILE A 82 1.14 -10.00 5.20
N THR A 83 0.29 -9.38 6.03
CA THR A 83 -0.10 -7.98 5.88
C THR A 83 0.55 -7.13 6.98
N PHE A 84 1.19 -6.03 6.57
CA PHE A 84 1.67 -4.99 7.50
C PHE A 84 0.56 -3.96 7.65
N TRP A 85 0.18 -3.66 8.90
CA TRP A 85 -0.97 -2.84 9.19
C TRP A 85 -0.83 -2.09 10.51
N ALA A 86 -1.69 -1.09 10.76
CA ALA A 86 -1.74 -0.34 12.00
C ALA A 86 -3.16 0.09 12.34
N THR A 87 -3.41 0.40 13.62
CA THR A 87 -4.74 0.86 14.06
C THR A 87 -5.06 2.29 13.63
N TRP A 88 -4.08 3.10 13.31
CA TRP A 88 -4.23 4.46 12.78
C TRP A 88 -4.42 4.51 11.25
N CYS A 89 -4.29 3.38 10.57
CA CYS A 89 -4.36 3.27 9.11
C CYS A 89 -5.82 3.08 8.65
N VAL A 90 -6.40 4.10 8.04
CA VAL A 90 -7.79 4.04 7.54
C VAL A 90 -8.01 2.94 6.49
N PRO A 91 -7.16 2.81 5.43
CA PRO A 91 -7.34 1.73 4.45
C PRO A 91 -7.20 0.32 5.06
N CYS A 92 -6.43 0.18 6.15
CA CYS A 92 -6.31 -1.11 6.86
C CYS A 92 -7.64 -1.54 7.50
N PHE A 93 -8.49 -0.58 7.92
CA PHE A 93 -9.84 -0.89 8.40
C PHE A 93 -10.72 -1.47 7.30
N GLU A 94 -10.59 -0.93 6.08
CA GLU A 94 -11.40 -1.35 4.95
C GLU A 94 -11.08 -2.80 4.55
N GLU A 95 -9.80 -3.18 4.54
CA GLU A 95 -9.39 -4.54 4.17
C GLU A 95 -9.56 -5.57 5.31
N HIS A 96 -9.61 -5.12 6.58
CA HIS A 96 -9.60 -6.03 7.74
C HIS A 96 -10.71 -7.09 7.68
N ALA A 97 -11.93 -6.69 7.32
CA ALA A 97 -13.06 -7.60 7.20
C ALA A 97 -12.87 -8.61 6.05
N ALA A 98 -12.28 -8.15 4.93
CA ALA A 98 -11.98 -9.02 3.78
C ALA A 98 -10.91 -10.05 4.11
N LEU A 99 -9.81 -9.64 4.77
CA LEU A 99 -8.74 -10.53 5.23
C LEU A 99 -9.23 -11.52 6.28
N THR A 100 -10.04 -11.07 7.25
CA THR A 100 -10.63 -11.93 8.28
C THR A 100 -11.54 -13.00 7.67
N ALA A 101 -12.36 -12.64 6.67
CA ALA A 101 -13.19 -13.59 5.96
C ALA A 101 -12.38 -14.55 5.09
N ALA A 102 -11.35 -14.04 4.40
CA ALA A 102 -10.44 -14.85 3.59
C ALA A 102 -9.66 -15.88 4.44
N ALA A 103 -9.17 -15.50 5.61
CA ALA A 103 -8.48 -16.41 6.52
C ALA A 103 -9.35 -17.59 6.97
N ARG A 104 -10.67 -17.38 7.11
CA ARG A 104 -11.63 -18.47 7.39
C ARG A 104 -11.87 -19.36 6.18
N THR A 105 -11.88 -18.77 4.98
CA THR A 105 -12.19 -19.47 3.73
C THR A 105 -11.01 -20.31 3.24
N PHE A 106 -9.80 -19.78 3.35
CA PHE A 106 -8.56 -20.37 2.85
C PHE A 106 -7.72 -20.95 4.00
N GLY A 107 -8.30 -21.89 4.77
CA GLY A 107 -7.67 -22.46 5.98
C GLY A 107 -6.32 -23.15 5.75
N GLU A 108 -5.99 -23.53 4.52
CA GLU A 108 -4.70 -24.06 4.12
C GLU A 108 -3.59 -22.99 4.01
N VAL A 109 -3.96 -21.71 3.90
CA VAL A 109 -3.03 -20.57 3.88
C VAL A 109 -2.87 -20.01 5.28
N GLN A 110 -1.65 -19.75 5.68
CA GLN A 110 -1.38 -19.05 6.93
C GLN A 110 -1.49 -17.53 6.73
N PHE A 111 -2.45 -16.90 7.39
CA PHE A 111 -2.56 -15.45 7.43
C PHE A 111 -1.85 -14.91 8.67
N LEU A 112 -1.11 -13.82 8.51
CA LEU A 112 -0.41 -13.12 9.59
C LEU A 112 -0.59 -11.61 9.40
N GLY A 113 -0.91 -10.89 10.46
CA GLY A 113 -0.85 -9.44 10.50
C GLY A 113 0.40 -9.01 11.27
N VAL A 114 1.29 -8.22 10.67
CA VAL A 114 2.43 -7.61 11.37
C VAL A 114 2.09 -6.17 11.69
N VAL A 115 2.16 -5.83 12.97
CA VAL A 115 1.83 -4.50 13.50
C VAL A 115 2.98 -3.55 13.15
N TYR A 116 2.66 -2.48 12.42
CA TYR A 116 3.61 -1.49 11.93
C TYR A 116 3.50 -0.19 12.72
N GLU A 117 4.57 0.19 13.42
CA GLU A 117 4.67 1.45 14.17
C GLU A 117 3.42 1.79 15.00
N ASP A 118 2.94 0.83 15.79
CA ASP A 118 1.75 0.99 16.60
C ASP A 118 1.92 0.40 18.00
N ASP A 119 1.03 0.78 18.89
CA ASP A 119 1.01 0.38 20.28
C ASP A 119 0.25 -0.92 20.51
N GLU A 120 0.81 -1.82 21.33
CA GLU A 120 0.21 -3.12 21.59
C GLU A 120 -1.19 -3.00 22.21
N ALA A 121 -1.39 -2.08 23.17
CA ALA A 121 -2.67 -1.93 23.85
C ALA A 121 -3.76 -1.43 22.90
N ARG A 122 -3.42 -0.50 22.00
CA ARG A 122 -4.34 -0.07 20.94
C ARG A 122 -4.67 -1.19 19.97
N THR A 123 -3.67 -1.99 19.59
CA THR A 123 -3.85 -3.15 18.74
C THR A 123 -4.76 -4.19 19.39
N GLN A 124 -4.55 -4.49 20.68
CA GLN A 124 -5.44 -5.39 21.45
C GLN A 124 -6.88 -4.88 21.50
N ALA A 125 -7.07 -3.59 21.79
CA ALA A 125 -8.40 -2.97 21.84
C ALA A 125 -9.11 -3.06 20.48
N PHE A 126 -8.38 -2.81 19.38
CA PHE A 126 -8.90 -2.95 18.02
C PHE A 126 -9.35 -4.39 17.73
N LEU A 127 -8.49 -5.37 18.02
CA LEU A 127 -8.80 -6.79 17.79
C LEU A 127 -9.94 -7.30 18.68
N ALA A 128 -10.03 -6.82 19.91
CA ALA A 128 -11.15 -7.13 20.80
C ALA A 128 -12.49 -6.60 20.26
N GLN A 129 -12.48 -5.42 19.67
CA GLN A 129 -13.67 -4.78 19.10
C GLN A 129 -14.07 -5.37 17.76
N ARG A 130 -13.12 -5.66 16.88
CA ARG A 130 -13.36 -6.04 15.48
C ARG A 130 -13.25 -7.53 15.24
N GLY A 131 -12.60 -8.26 16.13
CA GLY A 131 -12.21 -9.65 15.93
C GLY A 131 -11.12 -9.84 14.89
N SER A 132 -10.49 -11.01 14.91
CA SER A 132 -9.59 -11.47 13.86
C SER A 132 -9.68 -12.99 13.74
N SER A 133 -9.40 -13.52 12.55
CA SER A 133 -9.31 -14.97 12.30
C SER A 133 -7.85 -15.41 12.09
N TYR A 134 -6.91 -14.51 12.29
CA TYR A 134 -5.47 -14.76 12.17
C TYR A 134 -4.70 -13.97 13.23
N PRO A 135 -3.50 -14.41 13.62
CA PRO A 135 -2.72 -13.72 14.63
C PRO A 135 -2.17 -12.39 14.13
N ALA A 136 -2.18 -11.40 15.01
CA ALA A 136 -1.41 -10.17 14.85
C ALA A 136 -0.09 -10.34 15.62
N LEU A 137 1.02 -9.96 14.98
CA LEU A 137 2.38 -10.13 15.49
C LEU A 137 3.01 -8.74 15.73
N LEU A 138 3.74 -8.61 16.82
CA LEU A 138 4.42 -7.36 17.18
C LEU A 138 5.79 -7.28 16.50
N ASP A 139 6.08 -6.16 15.85
CA ASP A 139 7.40 -5.81 15.31
C ASP A 139 7.89 -4.49 15.96
N PRO A 140 8.20 -4.48 17.27
CA PRO A 140 8.37 -3.26 18.06
C PRO A 140 9.54 -2.39 17.59
N GLU A 141 10.52 -2.99 16.92
CA GLU A 141 11.68 -2.28 16.37
C GLU A 141 11.58 -2.05 14.84
N GLY A 142 10.47 -2.48 14.22
CA GLY A 142 10.25 -2.36 12.79
C GLY A 142 11.24 -3.15 11.92
N ARG A 143 12.00 -4.07 12.52
CA ARG A 143 13.05 -4.82 11.79
C ARG A 143 12.48 -5.68 10.68
N THR A 144 11.33 -6.31 10.92
CA THR A 144 10.67 -7.13 9.91
C THR A 144 10.13 -6.25 8.79
N ALA A 145 9.48 -5.13 9.12
CA ALA A 145 9.00 -4.17 8.14
C ALA A 145 10.15 -3.65 7.25
N ILE A 146 11.28 -3.27 7.85
CA ILE A 146 12.49 -2.84 7.12
C ILE A 146 13.02 -3.95 6.20
N ALA A 147 13.13 -5.19 6.69
CA ALA A 147 13.63 -6.33 5.92
C ALA A 147 12.74 -6.64 4.71
N TYR A 148 11.42 -6.47 4.84
CA TYR A 148 10.45 -6.62 3.74
C TYR A 148 10.36 -5.38 2.83
N GLY A 149 11.05 -4.29 3.16
CA GLY A 149 10.99 -3.04 2.39
C GLY A 149 9.58 -2.44 2.42
N VAL A 150 8.95 -2.47 3.59
CA VAL A 150 7.67 -1.79 3.85
C VAL A 150 7.96 -0.31 4.04
N PHE A 151 7.23 0.53 3.32
CA PHE A 151 7.36 1.99 3.42
C PHE A 151 6.04 2.68 3.78
N GLY A 152 4.96 1.91 3.89
CA GLY A 152 3.64 2.38 4.28
C GLY A 152 2.71 1.20 4.55
N VAL A 153 1.51 1.50 5.06
CA VAL A 153 0.49 0.49 5.34
C VAL A 153 -0.83 0.87 4.67
N PRO A 154 -1.61 -0.13 4.19
CA PRO A 154 -1.31 -1.55 4.23
C PRO A 154 -0.40 -2.01 3.08
N GLU A 155 0.50 -2.94 3.38
CA GLU A 155 1.28 -3.67 2.39
C GLU A 155 1.20 -5.17 2.67
N THR A 156 0.90 -5.96 1.66
CA THR A 156 0.68 -7.40 1.80
C THR A 156 1.62 -8.19 0.91
N PHE A 157 2.25 -9.22 1.50
CA PHE A 157 3.15 -10.15 0.82
C PHE A 157 2.52 -11.52 0.75
N PHE A 158 2.58 -12.12 -0.44
CA PHE A 158 2.15 -13.48 -0.69
C PHE A 158 3.38 -14.36 -0.86
N ILE A 159 3.49 -15.42 -0.06
CA ILE A 159 4.66 -16.27 0.05
C ILE A 159 4.22 -17.71 -0.26
N ASP A 160 4.97 -18.42 -1.10
CA ASP A 160 4.70 -19.81 -1.42
C ASP A 160 5.19 -20.78 -0.33
N GLY A 161 4.86 -22.06 -0.46
CA GLY A 161 5.28 -23.09 0.49
C GLY A 161 6.81 -23.30 0.57
N ALA A 162 7.56 -22.87 -0.44
CA ALA A 162 9.01 -22.86 -0.43
C ALA A 162 9.60 -21.64 0.31
N GLY A 163 8.74 -20.71 0.77
CA GLY A 163 9.13 -19.50 1.47
C GLY A 163 9.66 -18.40 0.53
N ARG A 164 9.24 -18.38 -0.73
CA ARG A 164 9.57 -17.31 -1.69
C ARG A 164 8.42 -16.33 -1.80
N ILE A 165 8.73 -15.05 -1.86
CA ILE A 165 7.73 -14.01 -2.13
C ILE A 165 7.31 -14.14 -3.59
N VAL A 166 6.05 -14.43 -3.85
CA VAL A 166 5.49 -14.52 -5.20
C VAL A 166 4.85 -13.23 -5.65
N GLU A 167 4.34 -12.43 -4.69
CA GLU A 167 3.71 -11.15 -4.99
C GLU A 167 3.81 -10.19 -3.80
N LYS A 168 3.85 -8.88 -4.09
CA LYS A 168 3.67 -7.78 -3.14
C LYS A 168 2.50 -6.92 -3.61
N HIS A 169 1.56 -6.64 -2.73
CA HIS A 169 0.48 -5.69 -2.98
C HIS A 169 0.62 -4.48 -2.05
N VAL A 170 0.42 -3.29 -2.59
CA VAL A 170 0.43 -2.02 -1.85
C VAL A 170 -0.98 -1.46 -1.87
N GLY A 171 -1.50 -1.11 -0.71
CA GLY A 171 -2.87 -0.61 -0.54
C GLY A 171 -3.86 -1.67 -0.09
N ALA A 172 -5.12 -1.24 0.13
CA ALA A 172 -6.17 -2.10 0.65
C ALA A 172 -6.56 -3.21 -0.33
N LEU A 173 -6.78 -4.41 0.20
CA LEU A 173 -7.16 -5.61 -0.53
C LEU A 173 -8.67 -5.86 -0.43
N ASP A 174 -9.31 -6.12 -1.56
CA ASP A 174 -10.63 -6.70 -1.62
C ASP A 174 -10.60 -8.24 -1.70
N ARG A 175 -11.78 -8.87 -1.53
CA ARG A 175 -11.89 -10.35 -1.54
C ARG A 175 -11.48 -10.99 -2.86
N GLY A 176 -11.78 -10.34 -3.99
CA GLY A 176 -11.46 -10.85 -5.32
C GLY A 176 -9.95 -10.85 -5.56
N THR A 177 -9.30 -9.75 -5.23
CA THR A 177 -7.84 -9.59 -5.31
C THR A 177 -7.12 -10.58 -4.39
N ILE A 178 -7.57 -10.74 -3.14
CA ILE A 178 -7.02 -11.75 -2.22
C ILE A 178 -7.09 -13.15 -2.84
N ALA A 179 -8.24 -13.56 -3.36
CA ALA A 179 -8.42 -14.89 -3.95
C ALA A 179 -7.50 -15.12 -5.17
N ALA A 180 -7.40 -14.11 -6.07
CA ALA A 180 -6.56 -14.18 -7.26
C ALA A 180 -5.07 -14.30 -6.90
N LEU A 181 -4.59 -13.50 -5.93
CA LEU A 181 -3.18 -13.51 -5.51
C LEU A 181 -2.82 -14.78 -4.72
N LEU A 182 -3.75 -15.30 -3.90
CA LEU A 182 -3.56 -16.58 -3.24
C LEU A 182 -3.49 -17.76 -4.21
N ALA A 183 -4.26 -17.73 -5.28
CA ALA A 183 -4.18 -18.78 -6.32
C ALA A 183 -2.78 -18.84 -6.94
N ARG A 184 -2.12 -17.69 -7.18
CA ARG A 184 -0.73 -17.62 -7.64
C ARG A 184 0.25 -18.19 -6.60
N ALA A 185 0.08 -17.83 -5.32
CA ALA A 185 0.96 -18.29 -4.25
C ALA A 185 0.89 -19.82 -4.04
N LYS A 186 -0.28 -20.42 -4.28
CA LYS A 186 -0.48 -21.88 -4.18
C LYS A 186 0.06 -22.62 -5.41
N GLY A 187 -0.05 -22.04 -6.59
CA GLY A 187 0.36 -22.69 -7.84
C GLY A 187 1.86 -22.78 -8.04
N GLY A 188 2.66 -22.12 -7.19
CA GLY A 188 4.07 -21.88 -7.47
C GLY A 188 4.21 -20.91 -8.65
N ALA A 189 5.14 -19.95 -8.61
CA ALA A 189 5.42 -19.11 -9.76
C ALA A 189 5.91 -19.98 -10.94
N PRO A 190 5.60 -19.61 -12.19
CA PRO A 190 6.12 -20.27 -13.38
C PRO A 190 7.65 -20.21 -13.42
#